data_67e98f57797a845bf3152cd88a773a3d
#
_entry.id   67e98f57797a845bf3152cd88a773a3d
#
_cell.length_a   1.000
_cell.length_b   1.000
_cell.length_c   1.000
_cell.angle_alpha   90.00
_cell.angle_beta   90.00
_cell.angle_gamma   90.00
#
_symmetry.space_group_name_H-M   'P 1'
#
loop_
_entity.id
_entity.type
_entity.pdbx_description
1 polymer ?
#
loop_
_entity_poly.entity_id
_entity_poly.type
_entity_poly.pdbx_seq_one_letter_code
_entity_poly.pdbx_strand_id
1 'polypeptide(L)'
;MSKKNNTLKANKLAANITKLAKMPPLQTVESNKYEIDYFRLYESLYRKEISDWQQARIARRDPFNPLTYPLQQLYKDAMLDNHLAGAIENRILRVINKQFIIKDPDGKPDYERTKLIRTRWFRTIIRRALESKFYGYSAIYIQEASQGNITKIVDIPRENVIPEKQIILKNGLDPSSEHIKIADYPYHILYIQLADAIGKLEQVAPLTIFKRHSWAAWDEFEQIFGVPLRIARTMIDTPKHKADLQQWLETMGLAGYAVLDKRVDIDIKENNRSDAFNVFAQKIAHINREISKTILGQTMTMDDGGSYSQAEIHLQILDEITNADIADIEDWFNNEFVTILRGWGYDIPEGYWLDIVANASVNPAEKIKIDEALMRNG
;
A
#
# COMPACT_ATOMS: atom_id res chain seq x y z
N MET A 1 43.47 -4.95 -27.78
CA MET A 1 42.39 -3.95 -27.69
C MET A 1 41.48 -4.09 -26.46
N SER A 2 41.43 -5.24 -25.80
CA SER A 2 40.52 -5.50 -24.63
C SER A 2 40.89 -4.74 -23.34
N LYS A 3 42.17 -4.53 -23.00
CA LYS A 3 42.58 -3.86 -21.76
C LYS A 3 42.22 -2.34 -21.68
N LYS A 4 42.21 -1.65 -22.86
CA LYS A 4 41.84 -0.22 -22.90
C LYS A 4 40.36 0.06 -22.67
N ASN A 5 39.49 -0.88 -23.03
CA ASN A 5 38.04 -0.73 -22.80
C ASN A 5 37.61 -0.92 -21.32
N ASN A 6 38.32 -1.80 -20.61
CA ASN A 6 38.05 -2.03 -19.19
C ASN A 6 38.52 -0.87 -18.29
N THR A 7 39.65 -0.24 -18.64
CA THR A 7 40.15 0.96 -17.95
C THR A 7 39.25 2.18 -18.19
N LEU A 8 38.66 2.32 -19.37
CA LEU A 8 37.73 3.40 -19.68
C LEU A 8 36.36 3.21 -18.93
N LYS A 9 35.89 1.98 -18.80
CA LYS A 9 34.70 1.65 -18.00
C LYS A 9 34.95 1.87 -16.52
N ALA A 10 36.09 1.42 -15.98
CA ALA A 10 36.44 1.64 -14.57
C ALA A 10 36.63 3.13 -14.23
N ASN A 11 37.22 3.91 -15.13
CA ASN A 11 37.37 5.35 -14.94
C ASN A 11 36.03 6.11 -15.04
N LYS A 12 35.09 5.68 -15.90
CA LYS A 12 33.73 6.23 -15.92
C LYS A 12 32.95 5.87 -14.65
N LEU A 13 33.09 4.65 -14.15
CA LEU A 13 32.51 4.20 -12.90
C LEU A 13 33.06 5.01 -11.71
N ALA A 14 34.35 5.18 -11.62
CA ALA A 14 35.04 5.98 -10.59
C ALA A 14 34.60 7.47 -10.66
N ALA A 15 34.47 8.04 -11.85
CA ALA A 15 34.02 9.40 -12.06
C ALA A 15 32.54 9.58 -11.62
N ASN A 16 31.69 8.58 -11.85
CA ASN A 16 30.31 8.59 -11.41
C ASN A 16 30.18 8.44 -9.88
N ILE A 17 31.01 7.56 -9.28
CA ILE A 17 31.10 7.43 -7.81
C ILE A 17 31.57 8.74 -7.18
N THR A 18 32.52 9.44 -7.79
CA THR A 18 33.02 10.74 -7.30
C THR A 18 31.98 11.85 -7.48
N LYS A 19 31.13 11.78 -8.53
CA LYS A 19 30.00 12.70 -8.70
C LYS A 19 28.91 12.45 -7.64
N LEU A 20 28.61 11.19 -7.33
CA LEU A 20 27.63 10.82 -6.27
C LEU A 20 28.13 11.19 -4.86
N ALA A 21 29.44 11.04 -4.60
CA ALA A 21 30.03 11.47 -3.34
C ALA A 21 30.03 13.00 -3.16
N LYS A 22 29.90 13.75 -4.26
CA LYS A 22 29.76 15.22 -4.25
C LYS A 22 28.29 15.68 -4.30
N MET A 23 27.33 14.77 -4.52
CA MET A 23 25.93 15.13 -4.31
C MET A 23 25.73 15.32 -2.80
N PRO A 24 25.09 16.41 -2.38
CA PRO A 24 24.56 16.44 -1.03
C PRO A 24 23.71 15.16 -0.89
N PRO A 25 23.81 14.42 0.21
CA PRO A 25 22.98 13.26 0.44
C PRO A 25 21.55 13.66 0.05
N LEU A 26 20.89 12.83 -0.77
CA LEU A 26 19.44 12.98 -1.02
C LEU A 26 18.83 13.15 0.36
N GLN A 27 18.56 14.37 0.72
CA GLN A 27 18.37 14.85 2.08
C GLN A 27 18.14 13.68 3.06
N THR A 28 19.20 13.23 3.77
CA THR A 28 19.00 13.07 5.19
C THR A 28 18.51 14.45 5.58
N VAL A 29 17.20 14.64 5.55
CA VAL A 29 16.61 15.76 6.24
C VAL A 29 17.20 15.65 7.62
N GLU A 30 18.22 16.45 7.94
CA GLU A 30 18.34 16.91 9.30
C GLU A 30 16.96 17.50 9.52
N SER A 31 16.07 16.64 10.04
CA SER A 31 14.71 17.01 10.33
C SER A 31 14.85 18.11 11.36
N ASN A 32 14.85 19.35 10.87
CA ASN A 32 14.57 20.44 11.75
C ASN A 32 13.31 20.00 12.47
N LYS A 33 13.40 19.86 13.77
CA LYS A 33 12.31 19.42 14.65
C LYS A 33 10.98 20.13 14.33
N TYR A 34 11.09 21.35 13.80
CA TYR A 34 9.99 22.20 13.32
C TYR A 34 9.34 21.69 12.00
N GLU A 35 10.08 21.10 11.07
CA GLU A 35 9.50 20.54 9.85
C GLU A 35 8.71 19.27 10.15
N ILE A 36 9.18 18.42 11.05
CA ILE A 36 8.47 17.22 11.47
C ILE A 36 7.16 17.57 12.19
N ASP A 37 7.19 18.59 13.06
CA ASP A 37 5.99 19.04 13.77
C ASP A 37 4.99 19.72 12.81
N TYR A 38 5.46 20.46 11.82
CA TYR A 38 4.63 21.06 10.78
C TYR A 38 3.95 20.00 9.90
N PHE A 39 4.69 18.99 9.45
CA PHE A 39 4.12 17.87 8.69
C PHE A 39 3.09 17.07 9.50
N ARG A 40 3.35 16.78 10.76
CA ARG A 40 2.40 16.10 11.64
C ARG A 40 1.13 16.93 11.86
N LEU A 41 1.23 18.22 12.06
CA LEU A 41 0.09 19.11 12.22
C LEU A 41 -0.75 19.17 10.94
N TYR A 42 -0.09 19.22 9.78
CA TYR A 42 -0.74 19.26 8.47
C TYR A 42 -1.45 17.95 8.15
N GLU A 43 -0.83 16.81 8.39
CA GLU A 43 -1.46 15.50 8.20
C GLU A 43 -2.67 15.28 9.13
N SER A 44 -2.62 15.79 10.36
CA SER A 44 -3.70 15.62 11.32
C SER A 44 -4.92 16.52 11.05
N LEU A 45 -4.71 17.68 10.41
CA LEU A 45 -5.76 18.68 10.18
C LEU A 45 -6.39 18.59 8.78
N TYR A 46 -5.71 17.97 7.80
CA TYR A 46 -6.18 17.96 6.41
C TYR A 46 -6.85 16.63 6.05
N ARG A 47 -8.17 16.68 5.96
CA ARG A 47 -8.99 15.56 5.49
C ARG A 47 -9.04 15.58 3.96
N LYS A 48 -8.57 14.51 3.31
CA LYS A 48 -8.67 14.37 1.86
C LYS A 48 -10.12 14.15 1.44
N GLU A 49 -10.53 14.93 0.43
CA GLU A 49 -11.87 14.89 -0.14
C GLU A 49 -11.83 14.42 -1.61
N ILE A 50 -12.98 14.14 -2.19
CA ILE A 50 -13.08 13.71 -3.61
C ILE A 50 -12.55 14.79 -4.56
N SER A 51 -12.72 16.08 -4.22
CA SER A 51 -12.15 17.20 -4.97
C SER A 51 -10.63 17.13 -5.02
N ASP A 52 -9.97 16.75 -3.92
CA ASP A 52 -8.51 16.60 -3.86
C ASP A 52 -8.03 15.49 -4.79
N TRP A 53 -8.76 14.35 -4.80
CA TRP A 53 -8.48 13.27 -5.72
C TRP A 53 -8.62 13.69 -7.20
N GLN A 54 -9.67 14.45 -7.53
CA GLN A 54 -9.87 14.95 -8.88
C GLN A 54 -8.74 15.91 -9.29
N GLN A 55 -8.37 16.85 -8.43
CA GLN A 55 -7.28 17.80 -8.68
C GLN A 55 -5.92 17.08 -8.79
N ALA A 56 -5.64 16.12 -7.92
CA ALA A 56 -4.42 15.33 -7.97
C ALA A 56 -4.29 14.54 -9.28
N ARG A 57 -5.39 14.00 -9.80
CA ARG A 57 -5.41 13.33 -11.11
C ARG A 57 -5.12 14.28 -12.27
N ILE A 58 -5.70 15.48 -12.24
CA ILE A 58 -5.48 16.51 -13.26
C ILE A 58 -4.01 16.95 -13.21
N ALA A 59 -3.48 17.27 -12.04
CA ALA A 59 -2.09 17.66 -11.86
C ALA A 59 -1.11 16.58 -12.32
N ARG A 60 -1.42 15.31 -12.04
CA ARG A 60 -0.59 14.17 -12.46
C ARG A 60 -0.56 13.96 -13.98
N ARG A 61 -1.67 14.28 -14.67
CA ARG A 61 -1.83 14.11 -16.12
C ARG A 61 -1.55 15.38 -16.94
N ASP A 62 -1.01 16.42 -16.30
CA ASP A 62 -0.58 17.62 -17.04
C ASP A 62 0.54 17.25 -18.03
N PRO A 63 0.37 17.49 -19.35
CA PRO A 63 1.33 17.06 -20.34
C PRO A 63 2.63 17.88 -20.32
N PHE A 64 2.61 19.07 -19.74
CA PHE A 64 3.76 19.97 -19.70
C PHE A 64 4.49 19.91 -18.36
N ASN A 65 3.74 19.93 -17.26
CA ASN A 65 4.27 19.96 -15.92
C ASN A 65 3.57 18.95 -15.01
N PRO A 66 3.75 17.62 -15.26
CA PRO A 66 3.15 16.60 -14.43
C PRO A 66 3.65 16.73 -12.98
N LEU A 67 2.71 16.74 -12.03
CA LEU A 67 3.00 16.83 -10.61
C LEU A 67 2.52 15.56 -9.90
N THR A 68 3.47 14.79 -9.38
CA THR A 68 3.17 13.50 -8.72
C THR A 68 2.82 13.65 -7.25
N TYR A 69 3.32 14.70 -6.60
CA TYR A 69 3.19 14.91 -5.17
C TYR A 69 1.74 14.80 -4.66
N PRO A 70 0.73 15.49 -5.22
CA PRO A 70 -0.63 15.44 -4.67
C PRO A 70 -1.24 14.04 -4.73
N LEU A 71 -0.98 13.31 -5.81
CA LEU A 71 -1.52 11.96 -6.00
C LEU A 71 -0.83 10.95 -5.06
N GLN A 72 0.48 11.05 -4.87
CA GLN A 72 1.21 10.16 -3.96
C GLN A 72 0.85 10.43 -2.49
N GLN A 73 0.58 11.68 -2.10
CA GLN A 73 0.05 11.98 -0.76
C GLN A 73 -1.34 11.38 -0.55
N LEU A 74 -2.18 11.44 -1.57
CA LEU A 74 -3.50 10.83 -1.52
C LEU A 74 -3.42 9.29 -1.42
N TYR A 75 -2.44 8.66 -2.07
CA TYR A 75 -2.20 7.22 -1.93
C TYR A 75 -1.73 6.84 -0.52
N LYS A 76 -0.85 7.65 0.09
CA LYS A 76 -0.46 7.46 1.49
C LYS A 76 -1.67 7.54 2.43
N ASP A 77 -2.55 8.49 2.19
CA ASP A 77 -3.78 8.65 2.96
C ASP A 77 -4.76 7.47 2.75
N ALA A 78 -4.91 6.99 1.52
CA ALA A 78 -5.72 5.81 1.22
C ALA A 78 -5.20 4.54 1.90
N MET A 79 -3.88 4.40 2.04
CA MET A 79 -3.24 3.26 2.72
C MET A 79 -3.45 3.24 4.24
N LEU A 80 -4.04 4.27 4.84
CA LEU A 80 -4.51 4.22 6.23
C LEU A 80 -5.77 3.35 6.39
N ASP A 81 -6.44 3.00 5.30
CA ASP A 81 -7.54 2.05 5.32
C ASP A 81 -7.02 0.63 5.54
N ASN A 82 -7.39 0.02 6.66
CA ASN A 82 -6.89 -1.30 7.07
C ASN A 82 -7.24 -2.42 6.07
N HIS A 83 -8.43 -2.35 5.44
CA HIS A 83 -8.85 -3.36 4.47
C HIS A 83 -8.02 -3.27 3.19
N LEU A 84 -7.80 -2.06 2.68
CA LEU A 84 -6.95 -1.82 1.52
C LEU A 84 -5.49 -2.23 1.79
N ALA A 85 -4.94 -1.79 2.91
CA ALA A 85 -3.57 -2.12 3.30
C ALA A 85 -3.38 -3.64 3.45
N GLY A 86 -4.33 -4.32 4.10
CA GLY A 86 -4.32 -5.78 4.25
C GLY A 86 -4.44 -6.52 2.92
N ALA A 87 -5.27 -6.05 2.00
CA ALA A 87 -5.42 -6.64 0.68
C ALA A 87 -4.12 -6.53 -0.15
N ILE A 88 -3.49 -5.37 -0.16
CA ILE A 88 -2.21 -5.15 -0.86
C ILE A 88 -1.10 -6.00 -0.23
N GLU A 89 -0.98 -6.00 1.10
CA GLU A 89 0.03 -6.80 1.79
C GLU A 89 -0.14 -8.29 1.52
N ASN A 90 -1.36 -8.80 1.56
CA ASN A 90 -1.66 -10.19 1.23
C ASN A 90 -1.16 -10.55 -0.19
N ARG A 91 -1.46 -9.73 -1.21
CA ARG A 91 -1.02 -9.95 -2.59
C ARG A 91 0.51 -9.93 -2.71
N ILE A 92 1.19 -8.97 -2.07
CA ILE A 92 2.66 -8.86 -2.08
C ILE A 92 3.29 -10.09 -1.40
N LEU A 93 2.79 -10.49 -0.24
CA LEU A 93 3.34 -11.63 0.51
C LEU A 93 3.22 -12.96 -0.25
N ARG A 94 2.21 -13.13 -1.10
CA ARG A 94 2.07 -14.35 -1.92
C ARG A 94 3.23 -14.55 -2.89
N VAL A 95 3.82 -13.47 -3.41
CA VAL A 95 5.00 -13.53 -4.26
C VAL A 95 6.29 -13.59 -3.43
N ILE A 96 6.45 -12.72 -2.42
CA ILE A 96 7.68 -12.65 -1.61
C ILE A 96 7.99 -13.98 -0.89
N ASN A 97 6.96 -14.73 -0.52
CA ASN A 97 7.11 -16.02 0.16
C ASN A 97 7.41 -17.19 -0.80
N LYS A 98 7.46 -16.95 -2.11
CA LYS A 98 7.91 -17.97 -3.08
C LYS A 98 9.43 -18.15 -3.03
N GLN A 99 9.89 -19.23 -3.62
CA GLN A 99 11.32 -19.52 -3.72
C GLN A 99 11.89 -18.89 -4.99
N PHE A 100 12.87 -18.00 -4.81
CA PHE A 100 13.63 -17.37 -5.88
C PHE A 100 14.87 -18.20 -6.17
N ILE A 101 15.09 -18.58 -7.42
CA ILE A 101 16.20 -19.45 -7.86
C ILE A 101 16.82 -18.83 -9.11
N ILE A 102 18.16 -18.78 -9.15
CA ILE A 102 18.88 -18.51 -10.39
C ILE A 102 19.08 -19.85 -11.12
N LYS A 103 18.69 -19.89 -12.38
CA LYS A 103 18.91 -21.03 -13.28
C LYS A 103 20.02 -20.73 -14.28
N ASP A 104 20.74 -21.79 -14.66
CA ASP A 104 21.75 -21.75 -15.71
C ASP A 104 21.11 -21.80 -17.12
N PRO A 105 21.88 -21.62 -18.21
CA PRO A 105 21.37 -21.68 -19.58
C PRO A 105 20.73 -23.03 -19.98
N ASP A 106 21.01 -24.10 -19.24
CA ASP A 106 20.39 -25.43 -19.44
C ASP A 106 19.08 -25.59 -18.63
N GLY A 107 18.67 -24.58 -17.84
CA GLY A 107 17.49 -24.60 -17.01
C GLY A 107 17.66 -25.28 -15.65
N LYS A 108 18.90 -25.60 -15.26
CA LYS A 108 19.19 -26.25 -13.97
C LYS A 108 19.38 -25.18 -12.87
N PRO A 109 18.91 -25.42 -11.64
CA PRO A 109 19.12 -24.53 -10.50
C PRO A 109 20.60 -24.35 -10.18
N ASP A 110 21.10 -23.13 -10.17
CA ASP A 110 22.41 -22.75 -9.68
C ASP A 110 22.31 -22.21 -8.24
N TYR A 111 22.62 -23.08 -7.28
CA TYR A 111 22.48 -22.74 -5.85
C TYR A 111 23.55 -21.75 -5.38
N GLU A 112 24.74 -21.73 -5.99
CA GLU A 112 25.78 -20.78 -5.60
C GLU A 112 25.39 -19.36 -6.01
N ARG A 113 24.88 -19.17 -7.21
CA ARG A 113 24.38 -17.87 -7.67
C ARG A 113 23.08 -17.47 -6.98
N THR A 114 22.24 -18.44 -6.66
CA THR A 114 21.02 -18.21 -5.86
C THR A 114 21.35 -17.61 -4.48
N LYS A 115 22.49 -17.97 -3.86
CA LYS A 115 22.90 -17.37 -2.58
C LYS A 115 23.13 -15.86 -2.67
N LEU A 116 23.56 -15.34 -3.83
CA LEU A 116 23.80 -13.91 -4.04
C LEU A 116 22.54 -13.05 -3.85
N ILE A 117 21.37 -13.62 -4.16
CA ILE A 117 20.08 -12.94 -4.05
C ILE A 117 19.31 -13.31 -2.78
N ARG A 118 19.75 -14.30 -1.97
CA ARG A 118 19.13 -14.65 -0.69
C ARG A 118 19.46 -13.65 0.41
N THR A 119 19.15 -12.38 0.20
CA THR A 119 19.51 -11.27 1.08
C THR A 119 18.30 -10.43 1.47
N ARG A 120 18.44 -9.65 2.55
CA ARG A 120 17.39 -8.72 2.97
C ARG A 120 17.13 -7.63 1.94
N TRP A 121 18.19 -7.08 1.35
CA TRP A 121 18.06 -6.02 0.36
C TRP A 121 17.29 -6.49 -0.88
N PHE A 122 17.53 -7.72 -1.33
CA PHE A 122 16.84 -8.30 -2.47
C PHE A 122 15.31 -8.40 -2.20
N ARG A 123 14.92 -8.95 -1.05
CA ARG A 123 13.50 -9.02 -0.66
C ARG A 123 12.85 -7.64 -0.59
N THR A 124 13.60 -6.62 -0.14
CA THR A 124 13.10 -5.24 -0.12
C THR A 124 12.90 -4.72 -1.54
N ILE A 125 13.82 -4.95 -2.46
CA ILE A 125 13.70 -4.55 -3.86
C ILE A 125 12.50 -5.23 -4.53
N ILE A 126 12.31 -6.54 -4.35
CA ILE A 126 11.14 -7.26 -4.87
C ILE A 126 9.83 -6.69 -4.31
N ARG A 127 9.80 -6.36 -3.01
CA ARG A 127 8.63 -5.68 -2.42
C ARG A 127 8.36 -4.35 -3.13
N ARG A 128 9.37 -3.51 -3.34
CA ARG A 128 9.21 -2.22 -4.02
C ARG A 128 8.81 -2.38 -5.49
N ALA A 129 9.28 -3.44 -6.14
CA ALA A 129 8.85 -3.79 -7.48
C ALA A 129 7.35 -4.12 -7.51
N LEU A 130 6.87 -4.97 -6.61
CA LEU A 130 5.45 -5.29 -6.50
C LEU A 130 4.60 -4.07 -6.11
N GLU A 131 5.09 -3.23 -5.20
CA GLU A 131 4.41 -1.98 -4.83
C GLU A 131 4.24 -1.03 -6.02
N SER A 132 5.13 -1.08 -7.03
CA SER A 132 5.00 -0.24 -8.22
C SER A 132 3.69 -0.48 -8.97
N LYS A 133 3.10 -1.68 -8.89
CA LYS A 133 1.79 -1.98 -9.49
C LYS A 133 0.64 -1.20 -8.83
N PHE A 134 0.80 -0.84 -7.56
CA PHE A 134 -0.22 -0.12 -6.81
C PHE A 134 0.01 1.40 -6.86
N TYR A 135 1.23 1.85 -6.64
CA TYR A 135 1.60 3.27 -6.63
C TYR A 135 1.96 3.83 -8.01
N GLY A 136 2.10 2.96 -9.03
CA GLY A 136 2.51 3.27 -10.40
C GLY A 136 4.00 3.05 -10.64
N TYR A 137 4.86 3.33 -9.69
CA TYR A 137 6.30 3.14 -9.77
C TYR A 137 6.93 3.08 -8.38
N SER A 138 8.18 2.64 -8.35
CA SER A 138 9.07 2.76 -7.20
C SER A 138 10.44 3.21 -7.67
N ALA A 139 11.15 3.94 -6.83
CA ALA A 139 12.53 4.33 -7.09
C ALA A 139 13.38 4.06 -5.86
N ILE A 140 14.54 3.46 -6.07
CA ILE A 140 15.47 3.06 -5.01
C ILE A 140 16.85 3.58 -5.35
N TYR A 141 17.53 4.13 -4.37
CA TYR A 141 18.92 4.51 -4.46
C TYR A 141 19.79 3.43 -3.81
N ILE A 142 20.70 2.84 -4.59
CA ILE A 142 21.73 1.94 -4.10
C ILE A 142 22.87 2.82 -3.62
N GLN A 143 22.93 3.05 -2.30
CA GLN A 143 23.83 4.01 -1.69
C GLN A 143 25.24 3.45 -1.55
N GLU A 144 25.35 2.18 -1.23
CA GLU A 144 26.62 1.56 -0.91
C GLU A 144 26.65 0.12 -1.40
N ALA A 145 27.75 -0.24 -2.06
CA ALA A 145 28.07 -1.62 -2.39
C ALA A 145 29.56 -1.85 -2.14
N SER A 146 29.91 -2.98 -1.57
CA SER A 146 31.29 -3.36 -1.26
C SER A 146 31.53 -4.80 -1.69
N GLN A 147 32.65 -5.03 -2.41
CA GLN A 147 33.09 -6.35 -2.84
C GLN A 147 32.00 -7.21 -3.52
N GLY A 148 31.22 -6.59 -4.41
CA GLY A 148 30.14 -7.28 -5.12
C GLY A 148 28.87 -7.52 -4.26
N ASN A 149 28.75 -6.89 -3.10
CA ASN A 149 27.53 -6.95 -2.26
C ASN A 149 26.92 -5.58 -2.09
N ILE A 150 25.62 -5.48 -2.32
CA ILE A 150 24.82 -4.31 -1.96
C ILE A 150 24.64 -4.32 -0.44
N THR A 151 25.12 -3.25 0.23
CA THR A 151 25.09 -3.14 1.68
C THR A 151 23.99 -2.21 2.16
N LYS A 152 23.65 -1.19 1.35
CA LYS A 152 22.63 -0.20 1.73
C LYS A 152 21.83 0.27 0.53
N ILE A 153 20.52 0.21 0.70
CA ILE A 153 19.54 0.77 -0.23
C ILE A 153 18.66 1.78 0.51
N VAL A 154 18.21 2.81 -0.21
CA VAL A 154 17.35 3.88 0.32
C VAL A 154 16.19 4.08 -0.64
N ASP A 155 14.99 4.14 -0.12
CA ASP A 155 13.81 4.46 -0.92
C ASP A 155 13.86 5.95 -1.32
N ILE A 156 13.67 6.23 -2.60
CA ILE A 156 13.45 7.59 -3.10
C ILE A 156 11.95 7.88 -2.93
N PRO A 157 11.59 9.00 -2.27
CA PRO A 157 10.17 9.34 -2.11
C PRO A 157 9.47 9.43 -3.46
N ARG A 158 8.40 8.66 -3.62
CA ARG A 158 7.65 8.59 -4.89
C ARG A 158 7.12 9.95 -5.32
N GLU A 159 6.76 10.79 -4.38
CA GLU A 159 6.30 12.16 -4.63
C GLU A 159 7.32 13.06 -5.32
N ASN A 160 8.61 12.71 -5.25
CA ASN A 160 9.70 13.46 -5.89
C ASN A 160 10.02 12.97 -7.30
N VAL A 161 9.48 11.84 -7.72
CA VAL A 161 9.77 11.23 -9.02
C VAL A 161 8.74 11.67 -10.05
N ILE A 162 9.20 12.11 -11.22
CA ILE A 162 8.34 12.40 -12.38
C ILE A 162 8.62 11.33 -13.45
N PRO A 163 7.79 10.28 -13.53
CA PRO A 163 8.02 9.14 -14.42
C PRO A 163 8.14 9.52 -15.89
N GLU A 164 7.29 10.42 -16.38
CA GLU A 164 7.25 10.82 -17.80
C GLU A 164 8.53 11.53 -18.25
N LYS A 165 9.18 12.23 -17.32
CA LYS A 165 10.43 12.96 -17.59
C LYS A 165 11.66 12.17 -17.15
N GLN A 166 11.48 11.04 -16.49
CA GLN A 166 12.55 10.22 -15.89
C GLN A 166 13.50 11.07 -15.03
N ILE A 167 12.92 11.95 -14.18
CA ILE A 167 13.65 12.83 -13.28
C ILE A 167 13.20 12.66 -11.83
N ILE A 168 14.08 13.03 -10.92
CA ILE A 168 13.81 13.09 -9.49
C ILE A 168 13.99 14.54 -9.06
N LEU A 169 12.93 15.16 -8.57
CA LEU A 169 12.91 16.51 -8.05
C LEU A 169 13.50 16.56 -6.63
N LYS A 170 14.23 17.60 -6.31
CA LYS A 170 14.69 17.87 -4.95
C LYS A 170 13.49 18.20 -4.02
N ASN A 171 12.53 18.93 -4.55
CA ASN A 171 11.26 19.23 -3.88
C ASN A 171 10.09 18.81 -4.77
N GLY A 172 9.36 17.76 -4.38
CA GLY A 172 8.22 17.23 -5.13
C GLY A 172 7.02 18.19 -5.24
N LEU A 173 6.96 19.24 -4.40
CA LEU A 173 5.94 20.30 -4.48
C LEU A 173 6.22 21.34 -5.56
N ASP A 174 7.47 21.48 -5.96
CA ASP A 174 7.89 22.50 -6.92
C ASP A 174 8.42 21.84 -8.20
N PRO A 175 7.65 21.87 -9.30
CA PRO A 175 8.07 21.29 -10.58
C PRO A 175 9.31 21.96 -11.18
N SER A 176 9.64 23.19 -10.73
CA SER A 176 10.81 23.94 -11.19
C SER A 176 12.04 23.74 -10.31
N SER A 177 11.94 22.93 -9.24
CA SER A 177 13.06 22.66 -8.34
C SER A 177 14.23 21.97 -9.06
N GLU A 178 15.43 22.05 -8.47
CA GLU A 178 16.56 21.27 -8.93
C GLU A 178 16.18 19.80 -9.09
N HIS A 179 16.64 19.18 -10.16
CA HIS A 179 16.35 17.77 -10.43
C HIS A 179 17.56 17.03 -10.93
N ILE A 180 17.52 15.72 -10.80
CA ILE A 180 18.49 14.80 -11.40
C ILE A 180 17.79 13.88 -12.40
N LYS A 181 18.46 13.53 -13.46
CA LYS A 181 17.97 12.54 -14.42
C LYS A 181 18.34 11.14 -13.95
N ILE A 182 17.38 10.23 -13.98
CA ILE A 182 17.59 8.82 -13.60
C ILE A 182 18.68 8.19 -14.49
N ALA A 183 18.66 8.50 -15.78
CA ALA A 183 19.64 7.99 -16.75
C ALA A 183 21.09 8.39 -16.46
N ASP A 184 21.36 9.45 -15.70
CA ASP A 184 22.72 9.84 -15.32
C ASP A 184 23.33 8.91 -14.25
N TYR A 185 22.50 8.05 -13.61
CA TYR A 185 22.90 7.16 -12.52
C TYR A 185 22.43 5.72 -12.73
N PRO A 186 22.74 5.07 -13.86
CA PRO A 186 22.12 3.81 -14.30
C PRO A 186 22.39 2.61 -13.38
N TYR A 187 23.42 2.68 -12.52
CA TYR A 187 23.72 1.62 -11.57
C TYR A 187 23.34 1.95 -10.12
N HIS A 188 23.01 3.21 -9.85
CA HIS A 188 22.72 3.67 -8.49
C HIS A 188 21.24 3.94 -8.26
N ILE A 189 20.53 4.39 -9.28
CA ILE A 189 19.09 4.64 -9.18
C ILE A 189 18.36 3.54 -9.94
N LEU A 190 17.65 2.73 -9.20
CA LEU A 190 16.79 1.69 -9.71
C LEU A 190 15.36 2.25 -9.78
N TYR A 191 14.91 2.58 -10.98
CA TYR A 191 13.52 2.92 -11.26
C TYR A 191 12.76 1.66 -11.66
N ILE A 192 11.61 1.41 -11.06
CA ILE A 192 10.83 0.19 -11.24
C ILE A 192 9.39 0.57 -11.58
N GLN A 193 8.91 0.07 -12.72
CA GLN A 193 7.52 0.26 -13.16
C GLN A 193 7.03 -1.04 -13.81
N LEU A 194 6.27 -1.85 -13.07
CA LEU A 194 5.76 -3.14 -13.56
C LEU A 194 4.40 -3.01 -14.26
N ALA A 195 3.75 -1.85 -14.18
CA ALA A 195 2.44 -1.61 -14.75
C ALA A 195 2.29 -0.14 -15.18
N ASP A 196 1.06 0.37 -15.29
CA ASP A 196 0.79 1.78 -15.57
C ASP A 196 1.44 2.68 -14.51
N ALA A 197 2.07 3.78 -14.95
CA ALA A 197 2.75 4.77 -14.11
C ALA A 197 1.85 5.50 -13.09
N ILE A 198 0.56 5.30 -13.14
CA ILE A 198 -0.41 5.85 -12.18
C ILE A 198 -0.72 4.86 -11.06
N GLY A 199 -0.78 3.56 -11.39
CA GLY A 199 -1.02 2.48 -10.44
C GLY A 199 -2.48 2.27 -10.06
N LYS A 200 -2.76 1.11 -9.44
CA LYS A 200 -4.13 0.70 -9.05
C LYS A 200 -4.73 1.53 -7.92
N LEU A 201 -3.92 2.21 -7.11
CA LEU A 201 -4.41 3.05 -6.03
C LEU A 201 -5.26 4.23 -6.52
N GLU A 202 -5.08 4.68 -7.77
CA GLU A 202 -5.96 5.70 -8.35
C GLU A 202 -7.44 5.27 -8.33
N GLN A 203 -7.70 4.00 -8.60
CA GLN A 203 -9.06 3.46 -8.68
C GLN A 203 -9.69 3.27 -7.30
N VAL A 204 -8.90 2.90 -6.29
CA VAL A 204 -9.42 2.58 -4.95
C VAL A 204 -9.37 3.75 -3.97
N ALA A 205 -8.54 4.77 -4.20
CA ALA A 205 -8.44 5.93 -3.32
C ALA A 205 -9.79 6.65 -3.09
N PRO A 206 -10.65 6.89 -4.10
CA PRO A 206 -11.95 7.49 -3.85
C PRO A 206 -12.86 6.59 -2.98
N LEU A 207 -12.72 5.28 -3.06
CA LEU A 207 -13.49 4.34 -2.24
C LEU A 207 -13.13 4.47 -0.75
N THR A 208 -11.84 4.66 -0.43
CA THR A 208 -11.41 4.88 0.97
C THR A 208 -11.91 6.21 1.52
N ILE A 209 -11.98 7.25 0.68
CA ILE A 209 -12.58 8.53 1.05
C ILE A 209 -14.07 8.35 1.39
N PHE A 210 -14.85 7.71 0.51
CA PHE A 210 -16.28 7.42 0.77
C PHE A 210 -16.49 6.55 2.00
N LYS A 211 -15.62 5.58 2.23
CA LYS A 211 -15.68 4.73 3.43
C LYS A 211 -15.48 5.55 4.70
N ARG A 212 -14.51 6.44 4.72
CA ARG A 212 -14.21 7.35 5.84
C ARG A 212 -15.39 8.29 6.13
N HIS A 213 -16.01 8.84 5.08
CA HIS A 213 -17.24 9.64 5.24
C HIS A 213 -18.39 8.81 5.84
N SER A 214 -18.50 7.55 5.45
CA SER A 214 -19.53 6.66 5.99
C SER A 214 -19.31 6.36 7.47
N TRP A 215 -18.04 6.15 7.89
CA TRP A 215 -17.69 5.99 9.29
C TRP A 215 -18.02 7.25 10.11
N ALA A 216 -17.63 8.43 9.62
CA ALA A 216 -17.91 9.68 10.31
C ALA A 216 -19.41 9.96 10.44
N ALA A 217 -20.19 9.69 9.39
CA ALA A 217 -21.64 9.84 9.43
C ALA A 217 -22.29 8.81 10.38
N TRP A 218 -21.71 7.62 10.51
CA TRP A 218 -22.17 6.61 11.45
C TRP A 218 -21.90 7.03 12.90
N ASP A 219 -20.70 7.52 13.19
CA ASP A 219 -20.36 8.06 14.51
C ASP A 219 -21.28 9.23 14.90
N GLU A 220 -21.57 10.16 13.97
CA GLU A 220 -22.50 11.25 14.18
C GLU A 220 -23.92 10.74 14.44
N PHE A 221 -24.37 9.78 13.65
CA PHE A 221 -25.66 9.12 13.85
C PHE A 221 -25.77 8.46 15.23
N GLU A 222 -24.72 7.76 15.66
CA GLU A 222 -24.68 7.11 16.97
C GLU A 222 -24.75 8.13 18.11
N GLN A 223 -24.04 9.24 18.00
CA GLN A 223 -24.09 10.32 19.00
C GLN A 223 -25.45 10.97 19.10
N ILE A 224 -26.14 11.18 17.97
CA ILE A 224 -27.44 11.84 17.93
C ILE A 224 -28.58 10.88 18.32
N PHE A 225 -28.52 9.65 17.82
CA PHE A 225 -29.65 8.70 17.91
C PHE A 225 -29.38 7.50 18.81
N GLY A 226 -28.14 7.27 19.25
CA GLY A 226 -27.79 6.22 20.20
C GLY A 226 -28.24 6.52 21.63
N VAL A 227 -28.52 7.80 21.94
CA VAL A 227 -29.08 8.21 23.22
C VAL A 227 -30.56 8.43 23.04
N PRO A 228 -31.42 7.72 23.79
CA PRO A 228 -32.87 7.90 23.70
C PRO A 228 -33.29 9.34 24.05
N LEU A 229 -34.10 9.94 23.20
CA LEU A 229 -34.64 11.28 23.46
C LEU A 229 -35.61 11.23 24.64
N ARG A 230 -35.22 11.90 25.71
CA ARG A 230 -36.03 12.01 26.94
C ARG A 230 -36.81 13.31 26.92
N ILE A 231 -38.13 13.23 26.96
CA ILE A 231 -39.01 14.39 26.93
C ILE A 231 -39.82 14.41 28.22
N ALA A 232 -39.61 15.41 29.08
CA ALA A 232 -40.47 15.66 30.23
C ALA A 232 -41.54 16.70 29.86
N ARG A 233 -42.79 16.39 30.08
CA ARG A 233 -43.93 17.31 29.96
C ARG A 233 -44.46 17.64 31.34
N THR A 234 -44.67 18.92 31.64
CA THR A 234 -45.19 19.37 32.92
C THR A 234 -46.20 20.48 32.73
N MET A 235 -47.21 20.51 33.59
CA MET A 235 -48.16 21.60 33.69
C MET A 235 -47.69 22.75 34.59
N ILE A 236 -46.56 22.58 35.29
CA ILE A 236 -45.99 23.56 36.19
C ILE A 236 -44.99 24.42 35.43
N ASP A 237 -45.36 25.66 35.15
CA ASP A 237 -44.55 26.59 34.36
C ASP A 237 -43.73 27.55 35.25
N THR A 238 -42.94 27.00 36.19
CA THR A 238 -42.03 27.80 37.00
C THR A 238 -40.57 27.53 36.56
N PRO A 239 -39.71 28.56 36.48
CA PRO A 239 -38.31 28.39 36.07
C PRO A 239 -37.54 27.38 36.93
N LYS A 240 -37.81 27.36 38.24
CA LYS A 240 -37.19 26.43 39.17
C LYS A 240 -37.57 24.97 38.85
N HIS A 241 -38.85 24.70 38.62
CA HIS A 241 -39.31 23.35 38.30
C HIS A 241 -38.79 22.83 36.97
N LYS A 242 -38.64 23.74 35.97
CA LYS A 242 -38.01 23.37 34.69
C LYS A 242 -36.54 23.02 34.87
N ALA A 243 -35.79 23.79 35.69
CA ALA A 243 -34.37 23.52 35.97
C ALA A 243 -34.20 22.19 36.74
N ASP A 244 -35.06 21.93 37.72
CA ASP A 244 -35.06 20.68 38.48
C ASP A 244 -35.34 19.46 37.56
N LEU A 245 -36.28 19.57 36.63
CA LEU A 245 -36.59 18.54 35.63
C LEU A 245 -35.42 18.34 34.63
N GLN A 246 -34.77 19.41 34.20
CA GLN A 246 -33.62 19.32 33.31
C GLN A 246 -32.46 18.58 33.99
N GLN A 247 -32.09 19.00 35.21
CA GLN A 247 -31.04 18.34 35.99
C GLN A 247 -31.39 16.85 36.23
N TRP A 248 -32.66 16.57 36.39
CA TRP A 248 -33.12 15.21 36.61
C TRP A 248 -33.04 14.34 35.37
N LEU A 249 -33.39 14.85 34.19
CA LEU A 249 -33.21 14.18 32.91
C LEU A 249 -31.75 13.93 32.60
N GLU A 250 -30.85 14.84 32.98
CA GLU A 250 -29.40 14.70 32.81
C GLU A 250 -28.83 13.57 33.72
N THR A 251 -29.29 13.51 34.97
CA THR A 251 -28.82 12.49 35.92
C THR A 251 -29.45 11.11 35.74
N MET A 252 -30.58 11.02 35.03
CA MET A 252 -31.34 9.79 34.77
C MET A 252 -30.54 8.77 33.91
N GLY A 253 -29.41 9.17 33.32
CA GLY A 253 -28.59 8.31 32.46
C GLY A 253 -27.95 7.12 33.18
N LEU A 254 -27.83 7.14 34.48
CA LEU A 254 -27.17 6.12 35.30
C LEU A 254 -28.13 5.29 36.13
N ALA A 255 -29.38 5.75 36.33
CA ALA A 255 -30.38 5.05 37.13
C ALA A 255 -31.59 4.66 36.28
N GLY A 256 -31.89 3.39 36.19
CA GLY A 256 -32.98 2.85 35.36
C GLY A 256 -34.37 3.09 35.90
N TYR A 257 -34.59 3.92 36.93
CA TYR A 257 -35.88 4.20 37.51
C TYR A 257 -36.02 5.65 38.02
N ALA A 258 -37.21 6.14 37.99
CA ALA A 258 -37.56 7.45 38.51
C ALA A 258 -38.96 7.44 39.16
N VAL A 259 -39.13 8.20 40.26
CA VAL A 259 -40.44 8.42 40.89
C VAL A 259 -40.88 9.83 40.54
N LEU A 260 -42.05 9.94 39.88
CA LEU A 260 -42.55 11.18 39.34
C LEU A 260 -43.80 11.68 40.09
N ASP A 261 -43.97 12.99 40.15
CA ASP A 261 -45.24 13.60 40.51
C ASP A 261 -46.27 13.27 39.41
N LYS A 262 -47.53 13.02 39.80
CA LYS A 262 -48.64 12.74 38.87
C LYS A 262 -48.85 13.80 37.77
N ARG A 263 -48.26 14.97 37.93
CA ARG A 263 -48.31 16.11 36.98
C ARG A 263 -47.17 16.14 35.99
N VAL A 264 -46.25 15.18 36.07
CA VAL A 264 -45.09 15.05 35.15
C VAL A 264 -45.24 13.77 34.39
N ASP A 265 -45.23 13.88 33.07
CA ASP A 265 -45.17 12.75 32.15
C ASP A 265 -43.80 12.72 31.46
N ILE A 266 -43.15 11.54 31.44
CA ILE A 266 -41.89 11.33 30.72
C ILE A 266 -42.13 10.34 29.60
N ASP A 267 -41.87 10.80 28.39
CA ASP A 267 -41.89 10.01 27.18
C ASP A 267 -40.42 9.73 26.76
N ILE A 268 -40.05 8.47 26.82
CA ILE A 268 -38.75 8.02 26.30
C ILE A 268 -39.01 7.47 24.90
N LYS A 269 -38.70 8.28 23.89
CA LYS A 269 -38.80 7.84 22.50
C LYS A 269 -37.59 7.01 22.13
N GLU A 270 -37.76 5.72 22.12
CA GLU A 270 -36.82 4.81 21.50
C GLU A 270 -36.83 5.05 19.99
N ASN A 271 -35.65 5.27 19.45
CA ASN A 271 -35.49 5.49 18.02
C ASN A 271 -35.50 4.15 17.29
N ASN A 272 -36.66 3.67 16.88
CA ASN A 272 -36.84 2.40 16.16
C ASN A 272 -36.32 2.47 14.70
N ARG A 273 -35.14 3.10 14.48
CA ARG A 273 -34.48 3.21 13.17
C ARG A 273 -33.36 2.20 13.02
N SER A 274 -33.60 0.93 13.35
CA SER A 274 -32.68 -0.17 13.14
C SER A 274 -32.22 -0.27 11.66
N ASP A 275 -33.05 0.16 10.71
CA ASP A 275 -32.70 0.14 9.29
C ASP A 275 -31.60 1.15 8.91
N ALA A 276 -31.55 2.32 9.57
CA ALA A 276 -30.52 3.31 9.28
C ALA A 276 -29.11 2.84 9.67
N PHE A 277 -29.00 2.08 10.76
CA PHE A 277 -27.75 1.43 11.19
C PHE A 277 -27.23 0.46 10.13
N ASN A 278 -28.10 -0.36 9.54
CA ASN A 278 -27.75 -1.32 8.51
C ASN A 278 -27.24 -0.65 7.22
N VAL A 279 -27.73 0.55 6.86
CA VAL A 279 -27.29 1.27 5.65
C VAL A 279 -25.81 1.60 5.69
N PHE A 280 -25.29 2.09 6.83
CA PHE A 280 -23.85 2.39 6.97
C PHE A 280 -23.01 1.13 6.93
N ALA A 281 -23.38 0.08 7.66
CA ALA A 281 -22.67 -1.19 7.67
C ALA A 281 -22.63 -1.82 6.27
N GLN A 282 -23.75 -1.88 5.56
CA GLN A 282 -23.84 -2.41 4.20
C GLN A 282 -23.00 -1.61 3.21
N LYS A 283 -22.99 -0.27 3.32
CA LYS A 283 -22.17 0.58 2.45
C LYS A 283 -20.68 0.32 2.66
N ILE A 284 -20.22 0.23 3.91
CA ILE A 284 -18.84 -0.07 4.25
C ILE A 284 -18.46 -1.47 3.75
N ALA A 285 -19.30 -2.47 3.97
CA ALA A 285 -19.08 -3.82 3.45
C ALA A 285 -19.03 -3.88 1.91
N HIS A 286 -19.88 -3.11 1.23
CA HIS A 286 -19.86 -3.00 -0.22
C HIS A 286 -18.57 -2.38 -0.73
N ILE A 287 -18.11 -1.29 -0.10
CA ILE A 287 -16.83 -0.64 -0.44
C ILE A 287 -15.66 -1.61 -0.22
N ASN A 288 -15.62 -2.35 0.88
CA ASN A 288 -14.58 -3.35 1.12
C ASN A 288 -14.57 -4.41 0.02
N ARG A 289 -15.72 -4.89 -0.43
CA ARG A 289 -15.81 -5.85 -1.54
C ARG A 289 -15.27 -5.28 -2.85
N GLU A 290 -15.57 -4.02 -3.17
CA GLU A 290 -15.04 -3.37 -4.39
C GLU A 290 -13.51 -3.17 -4.31
N ILE A 291 -12.96 -2.81 -3.15
CA ILE A 291 -11.52 -2.76 -2.91
C ILE A 291 -10.89 -4.14 -3.13
N SER A 292 -11.47 -5.19 -2.52
CA SER A 292 -10.98 -6.57 -2.69
C SER A 292 -11.00 -7.03 -4.14
N LYS A 293 -12.07 -6.77 -4.90
CA LYS A 293 -12.13 -7.07 -6.34
C LYS A 293 -11.02 -6.39 -7.13
N THR A 294 -10.76 -5.12 -6.84
CA THR A 294 -9.74 -4.36 -7.57
C THR A 294 -8.32 -4.85 -7.26
N ILE A 295 -8.03 -5.18 -6.01
CA ILE A 295 -6.69 -5.55 -5.55
C ILE A 295 -6.43 -7.05 -5.71
N LEU A 296 -7.39 -7.91 -5.31
CA LEU A 296 -7.25 -9.36 -5.23
C LEU A 296 -8.00 -10.11 -6.33
N GLY A 297 -8.78 -9.41 -7.19
CA GLY A 297 -9.61 -10.02 -8.23
C GLY A 297 -10.85 -10.75 -7.69
N GLN A 298 -11.07 -10.77 -6.38
CA GLN A 298 -12.14 -11.53 -5.73
C GLN A 298 -12.54 -10.92 -4.38
N THR A 299 -13.68 -11.34 -3.80
CA THR A 299 -14.26 -10.69 -2.62
C THR A 299 -14.12 -11.46 -1.31
N MET A 300 -13.89 -12.76 -1.34
CA MET A 300 -14.17 -13.68 -0.21
C MET A 300 -12.97 -14.07 0.67
N THR A 301 -11.83 -13.40 0.58
CA THR A 301 -10.64 -13.82 1.37
C THR A 301 -10.60 -13.32 2.80
N MET A 302 -11.45 -12.36 3.18
CA MET A 302 -11.31 -11.69 4.47
C MET A 302 -12.53 -11.75 5.40
N ASP A 303 -13.75 -11.84 4.88
CA ASP A 303 -14.94 -11.58 5.72
C ASP A 303 -16.12 -12.56 5.62
N ASP A 304 -16.18 -13.48 4.63
CA ASP A 304 -17.38 -14.30 4.42
C ASP A 304 -17.09 -15.81 4.39
N GLY A 305 -17.80 -16.56 5.22
CA GLY A 305 -17.89 -18.03 5.17
C GLY A 305 -18.65 -18.50 3.92
N GLY A 306 -17.91 -18.79 2.85
CA GLY A 306 -18.45 -19.39 1.63
C GLY A 306 -18.46 -20.92 1.67
N SER A 307 -19.20 -21.55 0.73
CA SER A 307 -19.11 -22.99 0.53
C SER A 307 -17.71 -23.39 0.04
N TYR A 308 -17.27 -24.61 0.34
CA TYR A 308 -15.95 -25.15 -0.04
C TYR A 308 -15.61 -24.93 -1.54
N SER A 309 -16.58 -25.17 -2.44
CA SER A 309 -16.41 -24.97 -3.88
C SER A 309 -16.21 -23.50 -4.28
N GLN A 310 -16.80 -22.55 -3.57
CA GLN A 310 -16.57 -21.12 -3.83
C GLN A 310 -15.17 -20.71 -3.36
N ALA A 311 -14.72 -21.20 -2.20
CA ALA A 311 -13.38 -20.95 -1.70
C ALA A 311 -12.29 -21.45 -2.67
N GLU A 312 -12.50 -22.60 -3.30
CA GLU A 312 -11.57 -23.18 -4.30
C GLU A 312 -11.45 -22.28 -5.55
N ILE A 313 -12.57 -21.80 -6.10
CA ILE A 313 -12.57 -20.88 -7.25
C ILE A 313 -11.86 -19.58 -6.90
N HIS A 314 -12.08 -19.03 -5.70
CA HIS A 314 -11.43 -17.81 -5.26
C HIS A 314 -9.92 -17.98 -5.07
N LEU A 315 -9.48 -19.13 -4.59
CA LEU A 315 -8.05 -19.45 -4.51
C LEU A 315 -7.42 -19.54 -5.91
N GLN A 316 -8.11 -20.16 -6.87
CA GLN A 316 -7.64 -20.26 -8.25
C GLN A 316 -7.45 -18.88 -8.88
N ILE A 317 -8.42 -17.96 -8.77
CA ILE A 317 -8.30 -16.57 -9.28
C ILE A 317 -7.10 -15.87 -8.64
N LEU A 318 -6.92 -16.05 -7.33
CA LEU A 318 -5.82 -15.43 -6.61
C LEU A 318 -4.46 -16.02 -7.01
N ASP A 319 -4.41 -17.31 -7.33
CA ASP A 319 -3.20 -17.96 -7.85
C ASP A 319 -2.87 -17.48 -9.28
N GLU A 320 -3.86 -17.28 -10.14
CA GLU A 320 -3.67 -16.69 -11.47
C GLU A 320 -3.07 -15.27 -11.39
N ILE A 321 -3.59 -14.42 -10.49
CA ILE A 321 -3.04 -13.08 -10.25
C ILE A 321 -1.60 -13.17 -9.69
N THR A 322 -1.36 -14.10 -8.78
CA THR A 322 -0.03 -14.32 -8.21
C THR A 322 0.98 -14.75 -9.29
N ASN A 323 0.57 -15.66 -10.19
CA ASN A 323 1.41 -16.09 -11.31
C ASN A 323 1.69 -14.95 -12.30
N ALA A 324 0.73 -14.07 -12.56
CA ALA A 324 0.95 -12.88 -13.37
C ALA A 324 1.93 -11.90 -12.68
N ASP A 325 1.82 -11.73 -11.36
CA ASP A 325 2.78 -10.91 -10.60
C ASP A 325 4.19 -11.51 -10.59
N ILE A 326 4.30 -12.84 -10.56
CA ILE A 326 5.56 -13.57 -10.68
C ILE A 326 6.20 -13.32 -12.05
N ALA A 327 5.43 -13.50 -13.12
CA ALA A 327 5.91 -13.29 -14.49
C ALA A 327 6.44 -11.86 -14.69
N ASP A 328 5.73 -10.85 -14.19
CA ASP A 328 6.19 -9.45 -14.29
C ASP A 328 7.50 -9.21 -13.51
N ILE A 329 7.69 -9.85 -12.36
CA ILE A 329 8.95 -9.77 -11.60
C ILE A 329 10.09 -10.47 -12.33
N GLU A 330 9.83 -11.65 -12.90
CA GLU A 330 10.82 -12.41 -13.66
C GLU A 330 11.26 -11.63 -14.90
N ASP A 331 10.32 -11.08 -15.66
CA ASP A 331 10.59 -10.27 -16.84
C ASP A 331 11.42 -9.02 -16.50
N TRP A 332 10.99 -8.27 -15.49
CA TRP A 332 11.71 -7.09 -15.02
C TRP A 332 13.13 -7.43 -14.53
N PHE A 333 13.26 -8.49 -13.70
CA PHE A 333 14.56 -8.91 -13.18
C PHE A 333 15.51 -9.30 -14.31
N ASN A 334 15.05 -10.16 -15.21
CA ASN A 334 15.87 -10.76 -16.24
C ASN A 334 16.27 -9.78 -17.36
N ASN A 335 15.42 -8.78 -17.64
CA ASN A 335 15.70 -7.79 -18.68
C ASN A 335 16.42 -6.54 -18.17
N GLU A 336 16.10 -6.08 -16.95
CA GLU A 336 16.58 -4.79 -16.44
C GLU A 336 17.51 -4.95 -15.22
N PHE A 337 17.02 -5.56 -14.14
CA PHE A 337 17.70 -5.54 -12.86
C PHE A 337 19.00 -6.37 -12.85
N VAL A 338 19.04 -7.50 -13.55
CA VAL A 338 20.24 -8.32 -13.67
C VAL A 338 21.42 -7.55 -14.27
N THR A 339 21.16 -6.63 -15.20
CA THR A 339 22.19 -5.78 -15.81
C THR A 339 22.80 -4.82 -14.77
N ILE A 340 22.00 -4.30 -13.86
CA ILE A 340 22.46 -3.46 -12.76
C ILE A 340 23.30 -4.28 -11.78
N LEU A 341 22.87 -5.49 -11.43
CA LEU A 341 23.64 -6.40 -10.57
C LEU A 341 25.00 -6.75 -11.17
N ARG A 342 25.07 -7.06 -12.46
CA ARG A 342 26.32 -7.28 -13.17
C ARG A 342 27.23 -6.05 -13.13
N GLY A 343 26.65 -4.86 -13.26
CA GLY A 343 27.38 -3.59 -13.13
C GLY A 343 28.01 -3.39 -11.75
N TRP A 344 27.40 -3.94 -10.70
CA TRP A 344 27.91 -3.97 -9.34
C TRP A 344 28.88 -5.12 -9.05
N GLY A 345 29.13 -6.00 -10.04
CA GLY A 345 30.10 -7.11 -9.93
C GLY A 345 29.52 -8.42 -9.42
N TYR A 346 28.17 -8.55 -9.41
CA TYR A 346 27.54 -9.84 -9.11
C TYR A 346 27.84 -10.84 -10.22
N ASP A 347 28.30 -12.05 -9.85
CA ASP A 347 28.61 -13.14 -10.79
C ASP A 347 27.32 -13.82 -11.28
N ILE A 348 26.58 -13.13 -12.15
CA ILE A 348 25.41 -13.67 -12.86
C ILE A 348 25.69 -13.54 -14.36
N PRO A 349 26.32 -14.56 -15.03
CA PRO A 349 26.68 -14.49 -16.44
C PRO A 349 25.47 -14.32 -17.37
N GLU A 350 25.72 -13.95 -18.63
CA GLU A 350 24.67 -13.94 -19.66
C GLU A 350 24.11 -15.35 -19.85
N GLY A 351 22.78 -15.41 -20.08
CA GLY A 351 22.06 -16.67 -20.21
C GLY A 351 21.54 -17.25 -18.89
N TYR A 352 21.97 -16.71 -17.74
CA TYR A 352 21.36 -17.05 -16.45
C TYR A 352 20.13 -16.18 -16.19
N TRP A 353 19.08 -16.76 -15.60
CA TRP A 353 17.84 -16.04 -15.30
C TRP A 353 17.29 -16.37 -13.93
N LEU A 354 16.49 -15.46 -13.40
CA LEU A 354 15.68 -15.69 -12.23
C LEU A 354 14.44 -16.50 -12.60
N ASP A 355 14.15 -17.51 -11.80
CA ASP A 355 12.93 -18.29 -11.82
C ASP A 355 12.30 -18.28 -10.44
N ILE A 356 11.01 -18.02 -10.37
CA ILE A 356 10.27 -17.98 -9.10
C ILE A 356 9.37 -19.22 -9.06
N VAL A 357 9.75 -20.18 -8.23
CA VAL A 357 9.01 -21.44 -8.13
C VAL A 357 7.64 -21.16 -7.52
N ALA A 358 6.61 -21.19 -8.38
CA ALA A 358 5.25 -21.28 -7.91
C ALA A 358 5.12 -22.60 -7.15
N ASN A 359 4.87 -22.56 -5.84
CA ASN A 359 4.47 -23.78 -5.16
C ASN A 359 3.23 -24.28 -5.90
N ALA A 360 3.34 -25.41 -6.58
CA ALA A 360 2.15 -26.09 -7.05
C ALA A 360 1.24 -26.23 -5.82
N SER A 361 0.08 -25.62 -5.87
CA SER A 361 -0.97 -25.90 -4.92
C SER A 361 -1.37 -27.34 -5.21
N VAL A 362 -0.69 -28.30 -4.56
CA VAL A 362 -1.12 -29.69 -4.61
C VAL A 362 -2.51 -29.65 -3.98
N ASN A 363 -3.52 -29.84 -4.81
CA ASN A 363 -4.90 -29.99 -4.36
C ASN A 363 -4.89 -30.88 -3.12
N PRO A 364 -5.48 -30.50 -1.98
CA PRO A 364 -5.48 -31.33 -0.77
C PRO A 364 -5.87 -32.79 -1.04
N ALA A 365 -6.76 -33.02 -2.00
CA ALA A 365 -7.13 -34.35 -2.45
C ALA A 365 -6.01 -35.09 -3.21
N GLU A 366 -5.17 -34.40 -3.96
CA GLU A 366 -3.98 -34.96 -4.60
C GLU A 366 -2.86 -35.19 -3.59
N LYS A 367 -2.71 -34.31 -2.61
CA LYS A 367 -1.75 -34.47 -1.52
C LYS A 367 -2.08 -35.73 -0.70
N ILE A 368 -3.34 -35.92 -0.37
CA ILE A 368 -3.79 -37.15 0.32
C ILE A 368 -3.48 -38.38 -0.51
N LYS A 369 -3.74 -38.37 -1.83
CA LYS A 369 -3.40 -39.48 -2.72
C LYS A 369 -1.90 -39.76 -2.84
N ILE A 370 -1.08 -38.67 -2.85
CA ILE A 370 0.38 -38.80 -2.85
C ILE A 370 0.87 -39.33 -1.51
N ASP A 371 0.36 -38.84 -0.39
CA ASP A 371 0.71 -39.32 0.95
C ASP A 371 0.25 -40.81 1.15
N GLU A 372 -0.94 -41.21 0.67
CA GLU A 372 -1.39 -42.58 0.67
C GLU A 372 -0.52 -43.48 -0.24
N ALA A 373 -0.07 -42.98 -1.38
CA ALA A 373 0.82 -43.71 -2.29
C ALA A 373 2.21 -43.88 -1.68
N LEU A 374 2.72 -42.87 -0.99
CA LEU A 374 4.00 -42.93 -0.24
C LEU A 374 3.92 -43.94 0.94
N MET A 375 2.81 -43.94 1.68
CA MET A 375 2.60 -44.90 2.80
C MET A 375 2.40 -46.35 2.31
N ARG A 376 1.97 -46.58 1.07
CA ARG A 376 1.85 -47.93 0.49
C ARG A 376 3.16 -48.48 -0.04
N ASN A 377 4.13 -47.64 -0.35
CA ASN A 377 5.42 -48.03 -0.96
C ASN A 377 6.62 -47.93 0.01
N GLY A 378 6.40 -47.57 1.28
CA GLY A 378 7.35 -47.58 2.38
C GLY A 378 6.98 -48.61 3.41
#